data_cdfc65bd023f3e0a3945c93fe3200e6c
#
_entry.id   cdfc65bd023f3e0a3945c93fe3200e6c
#
_cell.length_a   1.000
_cell.length_b   1.000
_cell.length_c   1.000
_cell.angle_alpha   90.00
_cell.angle_beta   90.00
_cell.angle_gamma   90.00
#
_symmetry.space_group_name_H-M   'P 1'
#
loop_
_entity.id
_entity.type
_entity.pdbx_description
1 polymer ?
#
loop_
_entity_poly.entity_id
_entity_poly.type
_entity_poly.pdbx_seq_one_letter_code
_entity_poly.pdbx_strand_id
1 'polypeptide(L)'
;VRLLGKMKFRTSYGQNALKHSIEVAQLSGLLAAELGLDVRLAKRAGLLHDIGKAVDHEMEGSHIQLGAELCRKYKENATVINAVESHHGDVEPTSLIACIVQAADTISAARPGARRETLETYTSRLRQLEDITNNFKGVDKSFAIQAGREVRVMVVPEQISDADMVLLARDISKQIEAELEYPGQIKVNVIRELSLIHISEPTRR
;
A
#
# COMPACT_ATOMS: atom_id res chain seq x y z
N VAL A 1 10.76 12.54 -24.07
CA VAL A 1 11.44 13.16 -22.90
C VAL A 1 10.54 14.15 -22.18
N ARG A 2 9.91 15.12 -22.86
CA ARG A 2 9.06 16.15 -22.22
C ARG A 2 7.87 15.55 -21.45
N LEU A 3 7.18 14.56 -22.02
CA LEU A 3 6.07 13.86 -21.35
C LEU A 3 6.54 13.06 -20.12
N LEU A 4 7.67 12.34 -20.21
CA LEU A 4 8.27 11.70 -19.05
C LEU A 4 8.62 12.70 -17.95
N GLY A 5 9.07 13.91 -18.31
CA GLY A 5 9.31 14.99 -17.36
C GLY A 5 8.07 15.41 -16.57
N LYS A 6 6.89 15.43 -17.20
CA LYS A 6 5.60 15.71 -16.52
C LYS A 6 5.29 14.66 -15.44
N MET A 7 5.63 13.40 -15.65
CA MET A 7 5.40 12.33 -14.67
C MET A 7 6.16 12.52 -13.35
N LYS A 8 7.23 13.33 -13.31
CA LYS A 8 7.93 13.70 -12.08
C LYS A 8 7.00 14.37 -11.05
N PHE A 9 6.01 15.09 -11.54
CA PHE A 9 5.06 15.85 -10.72
C PHE A 9 3.73 15.10 -10.49
N ARG A 10 3.67 13.85 -10.94
CA ARG A 10 2.50 12.97 -10.78
C ARG A 10 2.74 11.96 -9.68
N THR A 11 1.72 11.79 -8.84
CA THR A 11 1.68 10.75 -7.80
C THR A 11 0.40 9.96 -7.98
N SER A 12 0.51 8.64 -7.98
CA SER A 12 -0.60 7.71 -8.06
C SER A 12 -0.46 6.69 -6.95
N TYR A 13 -1.50 6.51 -6.13
CA TYR A 13 -1.47 5.62 -4.96
C TYR A 13 -0.26 5.84 -4.04
N GLY A 14 0.14 7.10 -3.84
CA GLY A 14 1.28 7.46 -2.99
C GLY A 14 2.67 7.22 -3.60
N GLN A 15 2.76 6.72 -4.83
CA GLN A 15 4.00 6.49 -5.55
C GLN A 15 4.21 7.54 -6.65
N ASN A 16 5.43 8.08 -6.75
CA ASN A 16 5.75 9.02 -7.82
C ASN A 16 5.82 8.29 -9.16
N ALA A 17 5.05 8.73 -10.16
CA ALA A 17 4.87 8.04 -11.43
C ALA A 17 6.19 7.87 -12.21
N LEU A 18 7.06 8.89 -12.25
CA LEU A 18 8.33 8.78 -12.95
C LEU A 18 9.29 7.77 -12.27
N LYS A 19 9.40 7.83 -10.93
CA LYS A 19 10.24 6.89 -10.18
C LYS A 19 9.77 5.45 -10.37
N HIS A 20 8.46 5.24 -10.29
CA HIS A 20 7.84 3.94 -10.57
C HIS A 20 8.16 3.45 -11.97
N SER A 21 7.94 4.27 -13.01
CA SER A 21 8.26 3.88 -14.40
C SER A 21 9.74 3.55 -14.62
N ILE A 22 10.65 4.26 -13.95
CA ILE A 22 12.09 3.93 -13.99
C ILE A 22 12.36 2.58 -13.32
N GLU A 23 11.75 2.32 -12.20
CA GLU A 23 11.90 1.05 -11.47
C GLU A 23 11.35 -0.13 -12.29
N VAL A 24 10.14 0.02 -12.85
CA VAL A 24 9.54 -0.97 -13.76
C VAL A 24 10.44 -1.22 -14.98
N ALA A 25 11.02 -0.17 -15.56
CA ALA A 25 11.97 -0.34 -16.67
C ALA A 25 13.20 -1.15 -16.27
N GLN A 26 13.75 -0.92 -15.08
CA GLN A 26 14.92 -1.67 -14.60
C GLN A 26 14.57 -3.13 -14.32
N LEU A 27 13.45 -3.39 -13.64
CA LEU A 27 12.97 -4.74 -13.38
C LEU A 27 12.66 -5.50 -14.67
N SER A 28 11.97 -4.85 -15.62
CA SER A 28 11.68 -5.44 -16.93
C SER A 28 12.97 -5.80 -17.69
N GLY A 29 13.97 -4.93 -17.59
CA GLY A 29 15.27 -5.20 -18.21
C GLY A 29 16.01 -6.37 -17.58
N LEU A 30 15.96 -6.53 -16.26
CA LEU A 30 16.55 -7.68 -15.55
C LEU A 30 15.83 -8.98 -15.91
N LEU A 31 14.52 -9.01 -15.86
CA LEU A 31 13.71 -10.18 -16.22
C LEU A 31 13.93 -10.58 -17.69
N ALA A 32 14.00 -9.59 -18.59
CA ALA A 32 14.28 -9.85 -20.01
C ALA A 32 15.67 -10.44 -20.24
N ALA A 33 16.68 -9.98 -19.49
CA ALA A 33 18.04 -10.52 -19.58
C ALA A 33 18.08 -11.98 -19.14
N GLU A 34 17.43 -12.35 -18.05
CA GLU A 34 17.34 -13.73 -17.56
C GLU A 34 16.61 -14.66 -18.54
N LEU A 35 15.64 -14.13 -19.28
CA LEU A 35 14.87 -14.89 -20.28
C LEU A 35 15.46 -14.83 -21.69
N GLY A 36 16.62 -14.19 -21.90
CA GLY A 36 17.26 -14.06 -23.20
C GLY A 36 16.50 -13.21 -24.22
N LEU A 37 15.67 -12.24 -23.73
CA LEU A 37 14.88 -11.34 -24.55
C LEU A 37 15.57 -9.98 -24.75
N ASP A 38 15.02 -9.15 -25.66
CA ASP A 38 15.56 -7.81 -25.89
C ASP A 38 15.40 -6.89 -24.66
N VAL A 39 16.50 -6.72 -23.95
CA VAL A 39 16.61 -5.90 -22.73
C VAL A 39 16.27 -4.42 -23.00
N ARG A 40 16.66 -3.89 -24.16
CA ARG A 40 16.40 -2.49 -24.49
C ARG A 40 14.93 -2.25 -24.75
N LEU A 41 14.29 -3.16 -25.46
CA LEU A 41 12.86 -3.12 -25.74
C LEU A 41 12.04 -3.28 -24.46
N ALA A 42 12.42 -4.23 -23.59
CA ALA A 42 11.77 -4.42 -22.30
C ALA A 42 11.88 -3.20 -21.39
N LYS A 43 13.08 -2.59 -21.26
CA LYS A 43 13.27 -1.35 -20.52
C LYS A 43 12.44 -0.20 -21.09
N ARG A 44 12.33 -0.09 -22.41
CA ARG A 44 11.53 0.95 -23.05
C ARG A 44 10.04 0.76 -22.78
N ALA A 45 9.55 -0.46 -22.87
CA ALA A 45 8.18 -0.82 -22.58
C ALA A 45 7.83 -0.52 -21.11
N GLY A 46 8.67 -0.95 -20.18
CA GLY A 46 8.49 -0.66 -18.74
C GLY A 46 8.56 0.84 -18.42
N LEU A 47 9.42 1.61 -19.10
CA LEU A 47 9.49 3.06 -18.90
C LEU A 47 8.23 3.79 -19.39
N LEU A 48 7.57 3.29 -20.41
CA LEU A 48 6.45 3.93 -21.07
C LEU A 48 5.09 3.35 -20.68
N HIS A 49 5.03 2.27 -19.88
CA HIS A 49 3.77 1.58 -19.57
C HIS A 49 2.70 2.56 -19.02
N ASP A 50 3.10 3.51 -18.20
CA ASP A 50 2.27 4.49 -17.52
C ASP A 50 2.29 5.89 -18.15
N ILE A 51 2.80 6.05 -19.37
CA ILE A 51 3.02 7.38 -19.98
C ILE A 51 1.75 8.20 -20.12
N GLY A 52 0.57 7.57 -20.18
CA GLY A 52 -0.72 8.25 -20.23
C GLY A 52 -1.00 9.09 -19.00
N LYS A 53 -0.43 8.75 -17.83
CA LYS A 53 -0.53 9.57 -16.60
C LYS A 53 0.10 10.97 -16.74
N ALA A 54 0.86 11.22 -17.79
CA ALA A 54 1.38 12.55 -18.10
C ALA A 54 0.32 13.51 -18.63
N VAL A 55 -0.83 13.01 -19.11
CA VAL A 55 -1.87 13.79 -19.80
C VAL A 55 -3.30 13.48 -19.34
N ASP A 56 -3.54 12.50 -18.49
CA ASP A 56 -4.85 12.04 -18.03
C ASP A 56 -5.70 13.09 -17.29
N HIS A 57 -5.09 14.17 -16.79
CA HIS A 57 -5.81 15.31 -16.22
C HIS A 57 -6.22 16.36 -17.27
N GLU A 58 -5.56 16.35 -18.42
CA GLU A 58 -5.78 17.31 -19.50
C GLU A 58 -6.70 16.74 -20.59
N MET A 59 -6.91 15.40 -20.60
CA MET A 59 -7.65 14.67 -21.64
C MET A 59 -8.59 13.65 -21.01
N GLU A 60 -9.76 13.47 -21.60
CA GLU A 60 -10.70 12.42 -21.22
C GLU A 60 -10.18 11.04 -21.69
N GLY A 61 -10.30 10.03 -20.84
CA GLY A 61 -9.89 8.67 -21.14
C GLY A 61 -9.03 8.03 -20.04
N SER A 62 -8.88 6.71 -20.09
CA SER A 62 -8.00 6.02 -19.16
C SER A 62 -6.54 6.28 -19.53
N HIS A 63 -5.65 6.27 -18.51
CA HIS A 63 -4.21 6.42 -18.76
C HIS A 63 -3.67 5.34 -19.72
N ILE A 64 -4.31 4.16 -19.80
CA ILE A 64 -3.97 3.08 -20.73
C ILE A 64 -4.25 3.53 -22.16
N GLN A 65 -5.46 3.99 -22.43
CA GLN A 65 -5.89 4.45 -23.77
C GLN A 65 -5.03 5.62 -24.23
N LEU A 66 -4.91 6.65 -23.39
CA LEU A 66 -4.10 7.84 -23.68
C LEU A 66 -2.63 7.49 -23.88
N GLY A 67 -2.09 6.55 -23.09
CA GLY A 67 -0.73 6.06 -23.21
C GLY A 67 -0.49 5.34 -24.53
N ALA A 68 -1.40 4.47 -24.93
CA ALA A 68 -1.34 3.76 -26.20
C ALA A 68 -1.42 4.71 -27.41
N GLU A 69 -2.33 5.70 -27.37
CA GLU A 69 -2.43 6.74 -28.41
C GLU A 69 -1.16 7.57 -28.52
N LEU A 70 -0.57 7.97 -27.39
CA LEU A 70 0.71 8.66 -27.37
C LEU A 70 1.80 7.79 -27.99
N CYS A 71 1.90 6.51 -27.61
CA CYS A 71 2.88 5.60 -28.17
C CYS A 71 2.71 5.43 -29.70
N ARG A 72 1.49 5.31 -30.19
CA ARG A 72 1.19 5.26 -31.64
C ARG A 72 1.57 6.58 -32.33
N LYS A 73 1.21 7.73 -31.76
CA LYS A 73 1.53 9.06 -32.28
C LYS A 73 3.04 9.25 -32.44
N TYR A 74 3.83 8.76 -31.49
CA TYR A 74 5.28 8.85 -31.53
C TYR A 74 5.98 7.65 -32.18
N LYS A 75 5.22 6.79 -32.87
CA LYS A 75 5.70 5.64 -33.62
C LYS A 75 6.56 4.66 -32.80
N GLU A 76 6.12 4.37 -31.59
CA GLU A 76 6.73 3.34 -30.76
C GLU A 76 6.52 1.94 -31.35
N ASN A 77 7.39 1.00 -30.95
CA ASN A 77 7.30 -0.40 -31.38
C ASN A 77 5.94 -1.01 -30.94
N ALA A 78 5.37 -1.87 -31.77
CA ALA A 78 4.11 -2.56 -31.48
C ALA A 78 4.12 -3.32 -30.13
N THR A 79 5.26 -3.92 -29.78
CA THR A 79 5.45 -4.58 -28.48
C THR A 79 5.34 -3.59 -27.30
N VAL A 80 5.88 -2.37 -27.46
CA VAL A 80 5.75 -1.31 -26.43
C VAL A 80 4.31 -0.87 -26.30
N ILE A 81 3.63 -0.67 -27.44
CA ILE A 81 2.20 -0.28 -27.45
C ILE A 81 1.36 -1.34 -26.75
N ASN A 82 1.56 -2.62 -27.09
CA ASN A 82 0.84 -3.72 -26.46
C ASN A 82 1.14 -3.81 -24.94
N ALA A 83 2.39 -3.61 -24.52
CA ALA A 83 2.73 -3.58 -23.10
C ALA A 83 2.01 -2.45 -22.36
N VAL A 84 1.85 -1.26 -22.98
CA VAL A 84 1.06 -0.15 -22.42
C VAL A 84 -0.43 -0.51 -22.32
N GLU A 85 -0.99 -1.21 -23.30
CA GLU A 85 -2.41 -1.59 -23.34
C GLU A 85 -2.74 -2.72 -22.35
N SER A 86 -1.80 -3.65 -22.13
CA SER A 86 -2.06 -4.91 -21.43
C SER A 86 -1.61 -4.94 -19.97
N HIS A 87 -0.89 -3.92 -19.46
CA HIS A 87 -0.25 -4.00 -18.14
C HIS A 87 -1.24 -4.13 -16.96
N HIS A 88 -2.50 -3.74 -17.12
CA HIS A 88 -3.56 -3.97 -16.13
C HIS A 88 -4.45 -5.19 -16.42
N GLY A 89 -4.22 -5.89 -17.53
CA GLY A 89 -4.96 -7.10 -17.89
C GLY A 89 -6.24 -6.85 -18.68
N ASP A 90 -6.57 -5.60 -19.05
CA ASP A 90 -7.74 -5.27 -19.87
C ASP A 90 -7.61 -5.77 -21.32
N VAL A 91 -6.39 -5.91 -21.79
CA VAL A 91 -6.03 -6.44 -23.12
C VAL A 91 -5.05 -7.58 -22.94
N GLU A 92 -5.16 -8.63 -23.78
CA GLU A 92 -4.23 -9.75 -23.74
C GLU A 92 -2.82 -9.32 -24.17
N PRO A 93 -1.79 -9.73 -23.42
CA PRO A 93 -0.40 -9.50 -23.82
C PRO A 93 -0.04 -10.37 -25.02
N THR A 94 0.44 -9.76 -26.10
CA THR A 94 0.84 -10.47 -27.34
C THR A 94 2.32 -10.85 -27.38
N SER A 95 3.08 -10.50 -26.34
CA SER A 95 4.52 -10.78 -26.25
C SER A 95 4.96 -11.08 -24.83
N LEU A 96 6.03 -11.86 -24.67
CA LEU A 96 6.64 -12.08 -23.34
C LEU A 96 7.10 -10.78 -22.69
N ILE A 97 7.49 -9.78 -23.47
CA ILE A 97 7.88 -8.45 -22.93
C ILE A 97 6.68 -7.78 -22.28
N ALA A 98 5.48 -7.87 -22.84
CA ALA A 98 4.28 -7.32 -22.22
C ALA A 98 3.96 -8.02 -20.88
N CYS A 99 4.08 -9.35 -20.82
CA CYS A 99 3.93 -10.11 -19.57
C CYS A 99 4.98 -9.70 -18.51
N ILE A 100 6.24 -9.50 -18.94
CA ILE A 100 7.33 -9.05 -18.06
C ILE A 100 7.02 -7.67 -17.50
N VAL A 101 6.50 -6.73 -18.30
CA VAL A 101 6.15 -5.38 -17.85
C VAL A 101 5.03 -5.44 -16.81
N GLN A 102 4.01 -6.24 -17.01
CA GLN A 102 2.93 -6.46 -16.05
C GLN A 102 3.46 -7.03 -14.71
N ALA A 103 4.33 -8.02 -14.77
CA ALA A 103 4.97 -8.59 -13.58
C ALA A 103 5.85 -7.56 -12.86
N ALA A 104 6.66 -6.80 -13.60
CA ALA A 104 7.55 -5.78 -13.06
C ALA A 104 6.77 -4.62 -12.42
N ASP A 105 5.65 -4.19 -13.01
CA ASP A 105 4.73 -3.20 -12.45
C ASP A 105 4.17 -3.69 -11.11
N THR A 106 3.64 -4.92 -11.06
CA THR A 106 3.12 -5.54 -9.84
C THR A 106 4.18 -5.61 -8.74
N ILE A 107 5.40 -6.05 -9.06
CA ILE A 107 6.52 -6.12 -8.10
C ILE A 107 6.86 -4.73 -7.56
N SER A 108 6.98 -3.73 -8.44
CA SER A 108 7.30 -2.35 -8.04
C SER A 108 6.21 -1.75 -7.15
N ALA A 109 4.93 -2.03 -7.45
CA ALA A 109 3.80 -1.54 -6.67
C ALA A 109 3.66 -2.23 -5.30
N ALA A 110 3.99 -3.54 -5.22
CA ALA A 110 3.81 -4.36 -4.02
C ALA A 110 4.97 -4.29 -3.03
N ARG A 111 6.15 -3.80 -3.44
CA ARG A 111 7.32 -3.77 -2.55
C ARG A 111 7.09 -2.87 -1.33
N PRO A 112 7.62 -3.25 -0.14
CA PRO A 112 7.49 -2.45 1.08
C PRO A 112 7.97 -1.01 0.88
N GLY A 113 7.14 -0.02 1.24
CA GLY A 113 7.45 1.40 1.14
C GLY A 113 7.35 2.01 -0.26
N ALA A 114 6.91 1.27 -1.28
CA ALA A 114 6.69 1.78 -2.62
C ALA A 114 5.59 2.85 -2.65
N ARG A 115 4.48 2.55 -2.03
CA ARG A 115 3.34 3.46 -1.87
C ARG A 115 3.49 4.20 -0.56
N ARG A 116 3.75 5.51 -0.63
CA ARG A 116 3.68 6.36 0.54
C ARG A 116 2.21 6.54 0.90
N GLU A 117 1.87 6.09 2.07
CA GLU A 117 0.54 6.31 2.63
C GLU A 117 0.30 7.82 2.77
N THR A 118 -0.86 8.31 2.30
CA THR A 118 -1.26 9.67 2.54
C THR A 118 -1.59 9.85 4.03
N LEU A 119 -1.49 11.07 4.55
CA LEU A 119 -1.84 11.36 5.94
C LEU A 119 -3.30 10.94 6.23
N GLU A 120 -4.20 11.12 5.26
CA GLU A 120 -5.61 10.74 5.36
C GLU A 120 -5.80 9.22 5.45
N THR A 121 -5.13 8.46 4.59
CA THR A 121 -5.18 6.98 4.62
C THR A 121 -4.56 6.45 5.92
N TYR A 122 -3.46 7.06 6.35
CA TYR A 122 -2.81 6.75 7.61
C TYR A 122 -3.74 6.99 8.81
N THR A 123 -4.35 8.17 8.90
CA THR A 123 -5.27 8.51 10.00
C THR A 123 -6.55 7.68 9.95
N SER A 124 -7.08 7.37 8.76
CA SER A 124 -8.24 6.48 8.59
C SER A 124 -7.94 5.08 9.12
N ARG A 125 -6.76 4.54 8.79
CA ARG A 125 -6.34 3.22 9.27
C ARG A 125 -6.16 3.16 10.79
N LEU A 126 -5.58 4.21 11.40
CA LEU A 126 -5.47 4.28 12.86
C LEU A 126 -6.84 4.29 13.53
N ARG A 127 -7.78 5.08 12.99
CA ARG A 127 -9.16 5.11 13.49
C ARG A 127 -9.86 3.75 13.34
N GLN A 128 -9.75 3.11 12.19
CA GLN A 128 -10.33 1.77 11.98
C GLN A 128 -9.78 0.76 13.00
N LEU A 129 -8.47 0.80 13.28
CA LEU A 129 -7.84 -0.07 14.27
C LEU A 129 -8.40 0.18 15.68
N GLU A 130 -8.58 1.45 16.08
CA GLU A 130 -9.17 1.84 17.34
C GLU A 130 -10.67 1.50 17.40
N ASP A 131 -11.42 1.71 16.31
CA ASP A 131 -12.84 1.38 16.23
C ASP A 131 -13.09 -0.12 16.39
N ILE A 132 -12.29 -0.97 15.70
CA ILE A 132 -12.38 -2.43 15.85
C ILE A 132 -12.18 -2.82 17.32
N THR A 133 -11.13 -2.30 17.95
CA THR A 133 -10.78 -2.67 19.33
C THR A 133 -11.77 -2.14 20.36
N ASN A 134 -12.31 -0.92 20.18
CA ASN A 134 -13.28 -0.32 21.07
C ASN A 134 -14.67 -1.00 21.02
N ASN A 135 -14.98 -1.76 19.97
CA ASN A 135 -16.25 -2.48 19.85
C ASN A 135 -16.31 -3.75 20.73
N PHE A 136 -15.20 -4.18 21.31
CA PHE A 136 -15.20 -5.35 22.21
C PHE A 136 -15.75 -5.03 23.58
N LYS A 137 -16.59 -5.90 24.08
CA LYS A 137 -17.17 -5.77 25.43
C LYS A 137 -16.08 -5.79 26.51
N GLY A 138 -16.11 -4.85 27.43
CA GLY A 138 -15.13 -4.74 28.50
C GLY A 138 -13.88 -3.93 28.12
N VAL A 139 -13.79 -3.41 26.91
CA VAL A 139 -12.79 -2.41 26.53
C VAL A 139 -13.29 -1.03 26.95
N ASP A 140 -12.47 -0.28 27.65
CA ASP A 140 -12.74 1.11 28.04
C ASP A 140 -12.32 2.07 26.91
N LYS A 141 -11.10 1.90 26.40
CA LYS A 141 -10.51 2.70 25.31
C LYS A 141 -9.33 1.99 24.71
N SER A 142 -9.03 2.34 23.46
CA SER A 142 -7.84 1.85 22.81
C SER A 142 -7.08 2.97 22.10
N PHE A 143 -5.79 2.75 21.88
CA PHE A 143 -4.90 3.69 21.21
C PHE A 143 -4.01 2.97 20.23
N ALA A 144 -4.05 3.37 18.97
CA ALA A 144 -3.11 2.94 17.95
C ALA A 144 -1.82 3.78 18.06
N ILE A 145 -0.71 3.12 18.35
CA ILE A 145 0.61 3.75 18.54
C ILE A 145 1.64 3.16 17.58
N GLN A 146 2.86 3.71 17.58
CA GLN A 146 3.96 3.28 16.70
C GLN A 146 3.55 3.20 15.21
N ALA A 147 2.88 4.25 14.74
CA ALA A 147 2.37 4.31 13.38
C ALA A 147 1.39 3.17 13.02
N GLY A 148 0.58 2.72 14.00
CA GLY A 148 -0.40 1.64 13.84
C GLY A 148 0.19 0.24 13.92
N ARG A 149 1.46 0.09 14.29
CA ARG A 149 2.09 -1.24 14.50
C ARG A 149 1.83 -1.84 15.87
N GLU A 150 1.27 -1.04 16.78
CA GLU A 150 0.86 -1.47 18.12
C GLU A 150 -0.48 -0.86 18.46
N VAL A 151 -1.39 -1.64 19.02
CA VAL A 151 -2.62 -1.16 19.63
C VAL A 151 -2.59 -1.48 21.12
N ARG A 152 -2.80 -0.45 21.95
CA ARG A 152 -2.98 -0.57 23.41
C ARG A 152 -4.45 -0.53 23.72
N VAL A 153 -4.95 -1.58 24.34
CA VAL A 153 -6.35 -1.77 24.69
C VAL A 153 -6.47 -1.74 26.21
N MET A 154 -7.06 -0.68 26.71
CA MET A 154 -7.37 -0.53 28.15
C MET A 154 -8.69 -1.22 28.44
N VAL A 155 -8.71 -2.14 29.40
CA VAL A 155 -9.93 -2.85 29.78
C VAL A 155 -10.46 -2.36 31.12
N VAL A 156 -11.80 -2.47 31.29
CA VAL A 156 -12.47 -2.20 32.56
C VAL A 156 -12.12 -3.32 33.55
N PRO A 157 -11.40 -3.01 34.66
CA PRO A 157 -10.86 -4.02 35.58
C PRO A 157 -11.93 -4.92 36.22
N GLU A 158 -13.13 -4.41 36.41
CA GLU A 158 -14.26 -5.10 37.03
C GLU A 158 -14.96 -6.07 36.07
N GLN A 159 -14.74 -5.90 34.75
CA GLN A 159 -15.42 -6.68 33.71
C GLN A 159 -14.53 -7.76 33.10
N ILE A 160 -13.23 -7.57 33.10
CA ILE A 160 -12.26 -8.45 32.43
C ILE A 160 -11.27 -8.96 33.48
N SER A 161 -11.24 -10.27 33.69
CA SER A 161 -10.24 -10.94 34.52
C SER A 161 -8.91 -11.14 33.77
N ASP A 162 -7.84 -11.46 34.49
CA ASP A 162 -6.52 -11.73 33.88
C ASP A 162 -6.56 -12.93 32.92
N ALA A 163 -7.40 -13.93 33.19
CA ALA A 163 -7.61 -15.06 32.30
C ALA A 163 -8.35 -14.66 31.02
N ASP A 164 -9.33 -13.75 31.11
CA ASP A 164 -10.11 -13.27 29.99
C ASP A 164 -9.29 -12.32 29.07
N MET A 165 -8.27 -11.65 29.61
CA MET A 165 -7.40 -10.77 28.81
C MET A 165 -6.69 -11.53 27.69
N VAL A 166 -6.29 -12.77 27.91
CA VAL A 166 -5.60 -13.60 26.90
C VAL A 166 -6.56 -13.95 25.76
N LEU A 167 -7.80 -14.30 26.11
CA LEU A 167 -8.84 -14.58 25.13
C LEU A 167 -9.21 -13.33 24.34
N LEU A 168 -9.42 -12.22 25.03
CA LEU A 168 -9.72 -10.92 24.43
C LEU A 168 -8.61 -10.48 23.44
N ALA A 169 -7.34 -10.59 23.82
CA ALA A 169 -6.22 -10.27 22.93
C ALA A 169 -6.22 -11.13 21.66
N ARG A 170 -6.55 -12.41 21.78
CA ARG A 170 -6.65 -13.34 20.65
C ARG A 170 -7.81 -13.01 19.73
N ASP A 171 -8.97 -12.66 20.30
CA ASP A 171 -10.17 -12.34 19.52
C ASP A 171 -10.00 -10.99 18.80
N ILE A 172 -9.41 -10.00 19.47
CA ILE A 172 -9.03 -8.73 18.84
C ILE A 172 -8.07 -8.98 17.68
N SER A 173 -7.03 -9.81 17.87
CA SER A 173 -6.07 -10.09 16.79
C SER A 173 -6.75 -10.72 15.58
N LYS A 174 -7.65 -11.68 15.78
CA LYS A 174 -8.41 -12.31 14.70
C LYS A 174 -9.32 -11.33 13.95
N GLN A 175 -9.97 -10.43 14.69
CA GLN A 175 -10.85 -9.43 14.10
C GLN A 175 -10.05 -8.45 13.24
N ILE A 176 -8.89 -7.99 13.75
CA ILE A 176 -7.99 -7.12 12.99
C ILE A 176 -7.51 -7.80 11.70
N GLU A 177 -7.11 -9.08 11.78
CA GLU A 177 -6.69 -9.85 10.60
C GLU A 177 -7.81 -10.05 9.58
N ALA A 178 -9.07 -10.15 10.03
CA ALA A 178 -10.22 -10.35 9.16
C ALA A 178 -10.70 -9.05 8.49
N GLU A 179 -10.56 -7.90 9.14
CA GLU A 179 -11.14 -6.63 8.67
C GLU A 179 -10.12 -5.66 8.07
N LEU A 180 -8.82 -5.81 8.41
CA LEU A 180 -7.78 -4.90 7.96
C LEU A 180 -6.72 -5.60 7.11
N GLU A 181 -6.54 -5.12 5.89
CA GLU A 181 -5.34 -5.43 5.11
C GLU A 181 -4.16 -4.57 5.63
N TYR A 182 -3.23 -5.21 6.31
CA TYR A 182 -2.09 -4.55 6.91
C TYR A 182 -0.75 -5.11 6.41
N PRO A 183 0.15 -4.29 5.89
CA PRO A 183 1.47 -4.76 5.42
C PRO A 183 2.42 -4.95 6.60
N GLY A 184 2.23 -6.00 7.40
CA GLY A 184 3.11 -6.30 8.52
C GLY A 184 2.40 -6.92 9.71
N GLN A 185 3.08 -6.95 10.86
CA GLN A 185 2.54 -7.46 12.11
C GLN A 185 2.03 -6.30 12.98
N ILE A 186 0.86 -6.47 13.58
CA ILE A 186 0.30 -5.56 14.57
C ILE A 186 0.41 -6.22 15.95
N LYS A 187 1.02 -5.52 16.89
CA LYS A 187 1.11 -5.97 18.27
C LYS A 187 -0.12 -5.51 19.06
N VAL A 188 -0.87 -6.45 19.61
CA VAL A 188 -2.03 -6.16 20.48
C VAL A 188 -1.57 -6.25 21.94
N ASN A 189 -1.64 -5.15 22.67
CA ASN A 189 -1.36 -5.08 24.11
C ASN A 189 -2.65 -4.80 24.85
N VAL A 190 -3.14 -5.77 25.60
CA VAL A 190 -4.29 -5.60 26.51
C VAL A 190 -3.77 -5.24 27.90
N ILE A 191 -4.25 -4.15 28.44
CA ILE A 191 -3.79 -3.58 29.71
C ILE A 191 -4.97 -3.47 30.67
N ARG A 192 -4.83 -4.09 31.84
CA ARG A 192 -5.74 -3.96 32.98
C ARG A 192 -5.05 -3.13 34.05
N GLU A 193 -5.52 -1.91 34.25
CA GLU A 193 -4.93 -0.99 35.21
C GLU A 193 -5.69 -1.05 36.53
N LEU A 194 -5.02 -1.54 37.57
CA LEU A 194 -5.54 -1.56 38.93
C LEU A 194 -4.89 -0.41 39.71
N SER A 195 -5.63 0.68 39.89
CA SER A 195 -5.15 1.83 40.70
C SER A 195 -5.45 1.56 42.19
N LEU A 196 -4.41 1.37 42.97
CA LEU A 196 -4.50 1.37 44.44
C LEU A 196 -4.06 2.76 44.93
N ILE A 197 -5.06 3.63 45.19
CA ILE A 197 -4.79 4.90 45.88
C ILE A 197 -4.72 4.62 47.39
N HIS A 198 -3.51 4.61 47.92
CA HIS A 198 -3.31 4.55 49.38
C HIS A 198 -3.35 5.99 49.93
N ILE A 199 -4.51 6.41 50.43
CA ILE A 199 -4.62 7.68 51.16
C ILE A 199 -4.16 7.40 52.60
N SER A 200 -2.91 7.71 52.91
CA SER A 200 -2.49 7.79 54.33
C SER A 200 -3.00 9.09 54.93
N GLU A 201 -3.89 9.02 55.88
CA GLU A 201 -4.25 10.19 56.70
C GLU A 201 -2.98 10.70 57.43
N PRO A 202 -2.69 12.00 57.39
CA PRO A 202 -1.63 12.57 58.17
C PRO A 202 -1.94 12.40 59.65
N THR A 203 -1.16 11.59 60.36
CA THR A 203 -1.18 11.50 61.81
C THR A 203 -0.92 12.90 62.39
N ARG A 204 -1.96 13.57 62.91
CA ARG A 204 -1.81 14.75 63.75
C ARG A 204 -1.08 14.30 65.01
N ARG A 205 0.09 14.84 65.21
CA ARG A 205 0.70 14.96 66.56
C ARG A 205 0.24 16.21 67.22
#